data_058ec3dcdac82b8735e1711cbe9f0677
#
_entry.id   058ec3dcdac82b8735e1711cbe9f0677
#
_cell.length_a   1.000
_cell.length_b   1.000
_cell.length_c   1.000
_cell.angle_alpha   90.00
_cell.angle_beta   90.00
_cell.angle_gamma   90.00
#
_symmetry.space_group_name_H-M   'P 1'
#
loop_
_entity.id
_entity.type
_entity.pdbx_description
1 polymer ?
#
loop_
_entity_poly.entity_id
_entity_poly.type
_entity_poly.pdbx_seq_one_letter_code
_entity_poly.pdbx_strand_id
1 'polypeptide(L)'
;MPRSRNVYPAAMSDRPPMIAPSRSDVPATGTGARDVLGHPRGLAVLFATESWERFSYFGNAALVVLYMVKYLLEPGRVETVLGFGAVKAALEFLFGRLDPQPLASQIFGFYTGLAYFMPVLGGLIADRLLGQRRTVIIGGVLMAIGHFMMAFETLFLGALLMLILGIGAFKPNISTQVGSLYPPGDDRRDRAYSIFYLGINIGAFLAPLVCGTLAVQYGWHAGFGAAGIGMLVGLGIYVGGQRTLPPDALPKVRTLAAEKKPLGPGERRAVFTLIVVCALVTMFWAAYDQQGNTLVLWAEDFTDRSIDLLVWRGEIPSTWFLALNPLMIFIFTPLIVRLWARQGRQGTELSAISKMAFGCLCVACANLVMAAAAWTAAGKASALWLVGYFAIATIGELHLAPVGLALVSKMAPARILSMMMGFWFAATLPGDILAGFLGGFWSTMAKPDFFLMIASIAALGSAAIWATSRVAGNQQAAAPDRT
;
A
#
# COMPACT_ATOMS: atom_id res chain seq x y z
N MET A 1 43.12 66.82 -15.40
CA MET A 1 41.80 67.53 -15.53
C MET A 1 40.76 66.56 -14.91
N PRO A 2 39.80 67.07 -14.17
CA PRO A 2 39.41 66.46 -12.89
C PRO A 2 38.23 65.46 -13.00
N ARG A 3 38.20 64.57 -12.05
CA ARG A 3 37.13 63.57 -11.77
C ARG A 3 35.89 64.29 -11.22
N SER A 4 34.73 64.06 -11.84
CA SER A 4 33.44 64.47 -11.29
C SER A 4 32.94 63.37 -10.30
N ARG A 5 32.79 63.74 -9.04
CA ARG A 5 32.10 63.00 -7.98
C ARG A 5 30.60 63.23 -8.15
N ASN A 6 29.81 62.17 -8.38
CA ASN A 6 28.37 62.21 -8.20
C ASN A 6 28.04 61.84 -6.74
N VAL A 7 27.47 62.82 -6.04
CA VAL A 7 26.95 62.71 -4.69
C VAL A 7 25.46 62.34 -4.81
N TYR A 8 25.06 61.19 -4.34
CA TYR A 8 23.64 60.87 -4.10
C TYR A 8 23.30 61.16 -2.65
N PRO A 9 22.15 61.79 -2.35
CA PRO A 9 21.72 62.04 -0.99
C PRO A 9 21.17 60.78 -0.36
N ALA A 10 21.59 60.49 0.87
CA ALA A 10 21.06 59.45 1.73
C ALA A 10 19.64 59.78 2.16
N ALA A 11 18.66 59.00 1.70
CA ALA A 11 17.32 59.00 2.29
C ALA A 11 17.36 58.12 3.54
N MET A 12 17.25 58.76 4.71
CA MET A 12 16.99 58.12 6.00
C MET A 12 15.65 57.41 5.94
N SER A 13 15.62 56.06 5.94
CA SER A 13 14.42 55.30 6.23
C SER A 13 14.43 54.92 7.71
N ASP A 14 13.68 55.65 8.50
CA ASP A 14 13.30 55.27 9.87
C ASP A 14 12.34 54.07 9.80
N ARG A 15 12.90 52.88 9.73
CA ARG A 15 12.21 51.65 10.10
C ARG A 15 12.87 51.12 11.36
N PRO A 16 12.13 50.92 12.45
CA PRO A 16 12.67 50.26 13.62
C PRO A 16 13.15 48.84 13.25
N PRO A 17 14.21 48.34 13.85
CA PRO A 17 14.70 46.97 13.58
C PRO A 17 13.59 46.01 13.94
N MET A 18 13.19 45.13 12.98
CA MET A 18 12.35 43.97 13.28
C MET A 18 13.12 43.07 14.23
N ILE A 19 12.78 43.15 15.51
CA ILE A 19 13.24 42.21 16.52
C ILE A 19 12.66 40.85 16.10
N ALA A 20 13.51 39.94 15.62
CA ALA A 20 13.14 38.55 15.45
C ALA A 20 12.63 38.04 16.80
N PRO A 21 11.45 37.41 16.87
CA PRO A 21 10.95 36.90 18.13
C PRO A 21 12.00 35.93 18.71
N SER A 22 12.34 36.15 19.99
CA SER A 22 13.26 35.28 20.69
C SER A 22 12.69 33.84 20.71
N ARG A 23 13.54 32.82 20.66
CA ARG A 23 13.15 31.39 20.72
C ARG A 23 12.33 31.02 21.96
N SER A 24 12.15 31.94 22.90
CA SER A 24 11.40 31.79 24.16
C SER A 24 9.91 32.12 24.05
N ASP A 25 9.45 32.79 22.96
CA ASP A 25 8.07 33.31 22.87
C ASP A 25 7.10 32.43 22.07
N VAL A 26 7.55 31.26 21.61
CA VAL A 26 6.65 30.23 21.09
C VAL A 26 6.04 29.54 22.32
N PRO A 27 4.72 29.65 22.59
CA PRO A 27 4.14 28.90 23.69
C PRO A 27 4.39 27.42 23.41
N ALA A 28 5.17 26.80 24.28
CA ALA A 28 5.28 25.36 24.33
C ALA A 28 3.88 24.83 24.61
N THR A 29 3.14 24.46 23.56
CA THR A 29 1.93 23.63 23.67
C THR A 29 2.37 22.21 24.12
N GLY A 30 3.18 22.17 25.15
CA GLY A 30 3.56 21.00 25.88
C GLY A 30 2.45 20.69 26.87
N THR A 31 1.44 19.94 26.45
CA THR A 31 0.84 19.02 27.40
C THR A 31 1.97 18.13 27.90
N GLY A 32 2.30 18.15 29.22
CA GLY A 32 3.38 17.40 29.85
C GLY A 32 3.22 15.87 29.78
N ALA A 33 2.96 15.34 28.61
CA ALA A 33 2.92 13.95 28.28
C ALA A 33 4.38 13.49 28.12
N ARG A 34 4.86 12.67 29.06
CA ARG A 34 6.18 12.03 29.01
C ARG A 34 6.38 11.39 27.67
N ASP A 35 7.40 11.80 26.90
CA ASP A 35 7.79 11.18 25.64
C ASP A 35 8.16 9.71 25.88
N VAL A 36 7.84 8.85 24.91
CA VAL A 36 8.26 7.44 24.88
C VAL A 36 9.30 7.30 23.79
N LEU A 37 10.52 6.90 24.14
CA LEU A 37 11.65 6.79 23.20
C LEU A 37 11.91 8.08 22.39
N GLY A 38 11.70 9.24 23.00
CA GLY A 38 11.89 10.54 22.36
C GLY A 38 10.75 11.00 21.44
N HIS A 39 9.63 10.29 21.42
CA HIS A 39 8.45 10.62 20.63
C HIS A 39 7.19 10.80 21.50
N PRO A 40 6.20 11.61 21.07
CA PRO A 40 4.92 11.74 21.77
C PRO A 40 4.24 10.38 22.00
N ARG A 41 3.64 10.17 23.16
CA ARG A 41 2.92 8.91 23.48
C ARG A 41 1.87 8.53 22.44
N GLY A 42 1.26 9.49 21.77
CA GLY A 42 0.33 9.26 20.68
C GLY A 42 0.91 8.41 19.56
N LEU A 43 2.22 8.50 19.29
CA LEU A 43 2.87 7.65 18.28
C LEU A 43 2.81 6.18 18.66
N ALA A 44 3.04 5.82 19.93
CA ALA A 44 2.95 4.42 20.37
C ALA A 44 1.51 3.88 20.24
N VAL A 45 0.51 4.71 20.52
CA VAL A 45 -0.90 4.36 20.30
C VAL A 45 -1.19 4.12 18.82
N LEU A 46 -0.80 5.04 17.94
CA LEU A 46 -1.03 4.90 16.50
C LEU A 46 -0.25 3.73 15.90
N PHE A 47 1.00 3.52 16.31
CA PHE A 47 1.81 2.36 15.91
C PHE A 47 1.14 1.03 16.28
N ALA A 48 0.74 0.87 17.55
CA ALA A 48 0.11 -0.37 18.00
C ALA A 48 -1.26 -0.59 17.35
N THR A 49 -2.06 0.48 17.19
CA THR A 49 -3.35 0.42 16.51
C THR A 49 -3.19 -0.01 15.05
N GLU A 50 -2.25 0.59 14.32
CA GLU A 50 -1.97 0.23 12.92
C GLU A 50 -1.45 -1.20 12.80
N SER A 51 -0.57 -1.63 13.71
CA SER A 51 -0.05 -3.01 13.68
C SER A 51 -1.18 -4.04 13.80
N TRP A 52 -2.13 -3.83 14.69
CA TRP A 52 -3.28 -4.71 14.86
C TRP A 52 -4.28 -4.62 13.71
N GLU A 53 -4.49 -3.43 13.15
CA GLU A 53 -5.34 -3.25 11.96
C GLU A 53 -4.71 -3.94 10.75
N ARG A 54 -3.40 -3.79 10.54
CA ARG A 54 -2.67 -4.51 9.47
C ARG A 54 -2.71 -6.02 9.68
N PHE A 55 -2.54 -6.50 10.91
CA PHE A 55 -2.76 -7.90 11.25
C PHE A 55 -4.15 -8.37 10.80
N SER A 56 -5.19 -7.62 11.12
CA SER A 56 -6.57 -7.91 10.75
C SER A 56 -6.75 -7.95 9.22
N TYR A 57 -6.27 -6.94 8.50
CA TYR A 57 -6.37 -6.84 7.04
C TYR A 57 -5.63 -7.99 6.33
N PHE A 58 -4.34 -8.18 6.63
CA PHE A 58 -3.53 -9.21 5.97
C PHE A 58 -3.93 -10.62 6.39
N GLY A 59 -4.49 -10.81 7.60
CA GLY A 59 -5.09 -12.07 8.02
C GLY A 59 -6.26 -12.48 7.13
N ASN A 60 -7.16 -11.54 6.84
CA ASN A 60 -8.26 -11.77 5.90
C ASN A 60 -7.74 -12.00 4.47
N ALA A 61 -6.86 -11.13 3.98
CA ALA A 61 -6.33 -11.21 2.62
C ALA A 61 -5.61 -12.54 2.35
N ALA A 62 -4.90 -13.09 3.35
CA ALA A 62 -4.21 -14.37 3.22
C ALA A 62 -5.15 -15.57 3.11
N LEU A 63 -6.37 -15.48 3.61
CA LEU A 63 -7.32 -16.59 3.66
C LEU A 63 -8.37 -16.53 2.56
N VAL A 64 -8.77 -15.32 2.12
CA VAL A 64 -10.02 -15.10 1.38
C VAL A 64 -10.07 -15.86 0.04
N VAL A 65 -8.98 -15.93 -0.72
CA VAL A 65 -8.96 -16.66 -2.01
C VAL A 65 -9.03 -18.17 -1.77
N LEU A 66 -8.22 -18.66 -0.84
CA LEU A 66 -8.24 -20.09 -0.46
C LEU A 66 -9.62 -20.49 0.07
N TYR A 67 -10.21 -19.67 0.93
CA TYR A 67 -11.55 -19.88 1.46
C TYR A 67 -12.60 -19.95 0.35
N MET A 68 -12.57 -19.00 -0.60
CA MET A 68 -13.50 -19.05 -1.74
C MET A 68 -13.32 -20.29 -2.59
N VAL A 69 -12.09 -20.60 -2.99
CA VAL A 69 -11.82 -21.70 -3.95
C VAL A 69 -11.99 -23.08 -3.32
N LYS A 70 -11.59 -23.24 -2.05
CA LYS A 70 -11.54 -24.55 -1.41
C LYS A 70 -12.74 -24.85 -0.51
N TYR A 71 -13.65 -23.89 -0.33
CA TYR A 71 -14.76 -24.06 0.60
C TYR A 71 -16.05 -23.35 0.16
N LEU A 72 -16.04 -22.02 0.02
CA LEU A 72 -17.28 -21.25 -0.13
C LEU A 72 -17.97 -21.49 -1.48
N LEU A 73 -17.19 -21.58 -2.57
CA LEU A 73 -17.73 -21.70 -3.94
C LEU A 73 -18.02 -23.16 -4.33
N GLU A 74 -17.98 -24.10 -3.38
CA GLU A 74 -18.45 -25.46 -3.59
C GLU A 74 -19.99 -25.51 -3.71
N PRO A 75 -20.52 -26.38 -4.58
CA PRO A 75 -21.97 -26.59 -4.70
C PRO A 75 -22.61 -26.91 -3.34
N GLY A 76 -23.76 -26.33 -3.06
CA GLY A 76 -24.48 -26.48 -1.79
C GLY A 76 -24.16 -25.42 -0.74
N ARG A 77 -23.04 -24.68 -0.88
CA ARG A 77 -22.67 -23.57 0.01
C ARG A 77 -22.85 -22.23 -0.67
N VAL A 78 -22.37 -22.09 -1.89
CA VAL A 78 -22.41 -20.83 -2.65
C VAL A 78 -23.83 -20.29 -2.78
N GLU A 79 -24.83 -21.15 -2.86
CA GLU A 79 -26.25 -20.79 -2.98
C GLU A 79 -26.80 -20.13 -1.71
N THR A 80 -26.13 -20.32 -0.57
CA THR A 80 -26.54 -19.73 0.71
C THR A 80 -26.09 -18.28 0.85
N VAL A 81 -25.12 -17.82 0.04
CA VAL A 81 -24.52 -16.50 0.14
C VAL A 81 -25.50 -15.44 -0.39
N LEU A 82 -25.89 -14.50 0.48
CA LEU A 82 -26.81 -13.43 0.12
C LEU A 82 -26.24 -12.52 -0.97
N GLY A 83 -27.01 -12.32 -2.05
CA GLY A 83 -26.63 -11.45 -3.16
C GLY A 83 -25.60 -12.06 -4.13
N PHE A 84 -25.16 -13.30 -3.92
CA PHE A 84 -24.14 -13.93 -4.75
C PHE A 84 -24.55 -14.01 -6.22
N GLY A 85 -25.77 -14.41 -6.51
CA GLY A 85 -26.27 -14.49 -7.89
C GLY A 85 -26.19 -13.17 -8.65
N ALA A 86 -26.49 -12.05 -7.98
CA ALA A 86 -26.39 -10.72 -8.59
C ALA A 86 -24.93 -10.31 -8.86
N VAL A 87 -24.01 -10.54 -7.90
CA VAL A 87 -22.58 -10.26 -8.07
C VAL A 87 -21.98 -11.14 -9.17
N LYS A 88 -22.30 -12.44 -9.17
CA LYS A 88 -21.86 -13.36 -10.22
C LYS A 88 -22.36 -12.91 -11.59
N ALA A 89 -23.66 -12.60 -11.73
CA ALA A 89 -24.22 -12.13 -12.99
C ALA A 89 -23.56 -10.83 -13.49
N ALA A 90 -23.25 -9.87 -12.58
CA ALA A 90 -22.57 -8.65 -12.94
C ALA A 90 -21.13 -8.91 -13.41
N LEU A 91 -20.39 -9.79 -12.74
CA LEU A 91 -19.05 -10.17 -13.15
C LEU A 91 -19.06 -10.96 -14.48
N GLU A 92 -20.00 -11.89 -14.65
CA GLU A 92 -20.12 -12.65 -15.89
C GLU A 92 -20.58 -11.78 -17.08
N PHE A 93 -21.33 -10.71 -16.83
CA PHE A 93 -21.64 -9.71 -17.85
C PHE A 93 -20.39 -8.98 -18.35
N LEU A 94 -19.43 -8.68 -17.46
CA LEU A 94 -18.20 -7.96 -17.80
C LEU A 94 -17.11 -8.88 -18.39
N PHE A 95 -16.98 -10.10 -17.85
CA PHE A 95 -15.83 -10.98 -18.11
C PHE A 95 -16.20 -12.31 -18.79
N GLY A 96 -17.48 -12.52 -19.10
CA GLY A 96 -17.97 -13.79 -19.61
C GLY A 96 -18.21 -14.83 -18.50
N ARG A 97 -18.54 -16.06 -18.86
CA ARG A 97 -18.83 -17.13 -17.91
C ARG A 97 -17.61 -17.43 -17.02
N LEU A 98 -17.84 -17.49 -15.73
CA LEU A 98 -16.79 -17.67 -14.72
C LEU A 98 -17.01 -18.96 -13.91
N ASP A 99 -16.05 -19.86 -13.98
CA ASP A 99 -15.94 -21.01 -13.07
C ASP A 99 -15.52 -20.54 -11.66
N PRO A 100 -15.59 -21.40 -10.61
CA PRO A 100 -15.35 -20.98 -9.22
C PRO A 100 -14.01 -20.27 -8.99
N GLN A 101 -12.90 -20.80 -9.53
CA GLN A 101 -11.60 -20.16 -9.30
C GLN A 101 -11.44 -18.81 -10.02
N PRO A 102 -11.77 -18.64 -11.31
CA PRO A 102 -11.85 -17.35 -11.96
C PRO A 102 -12.75 -16.35 -11.23
N LEU A 103 -13.89 -16.80 -10.75
CA LEU A 103 -14.81 -15.97 -9.99
C LEU A 103 -14.20 -15.50 -8.66
N ALA A 104 -13.52 -16.39 -7.93
CA ALA A 104 -12.80 -16.04 -6.71
C ALA A 104 -11.71 -14.99 -6.98
N SER A 105 -10.95 -15.16 -8.06
CA SER A 105 -9.92 -14.19 -8.46
C SER A 105 -10.50 -12.82 -8.80
N GLN A 106 -11.64 -12.77 -9.49
CA GLN A 106 -12.33 -11.49 -9.79
C GLN A 106 -12.85 -10.82 -8.51
N ILE A 107 -13.51 -11.58 -7.61
CA ILE A 107 -13.99 -11.05 -6.33
C ILE A 107 -12.80 -10.48 -5.52
N PHE A 108 -11.68 -11.21 -5.47
CA PHE A 108 -10.47 -10.75 -4.80
C PHE A 108 -9.92 -9.46 -5.40
N GLY A 109 -9.79 -9.38 -6.73
CA GLY A 109 -9.32 -8.18 -7.41
C GLY A 109 -10.20 -6.95 -7.16
N PHE A 110 -11.52 -7.11 -7.19
CA PHE A 110 -12.43 -6.02 -6.82
C PHE A 110 -12.36 -5.67 -5.34
N TYR A 111 -12.25 -6.65 -4.45
CA TYR A 111 -12.13 -6.43 -3.01
C TYR A 111 -10.86 -5.62 -2.69
N THR A 112 -9.70 -6.05 -3.17
CA THR A 112 -8.42 -5.37 -2.91
C THR A 112 -8.38 -4.01 -3.57
N GLY A 113 -8.78 -3.91 -4.84
CA GLY A 113 -8.79 -2.65 -5.55
C GLY A 113 -9.69 -1.60 -4.92
N LEU A 114 -10.89 -1.97 -4.52
CA LEU A 114 -11.80 -1.05 -3.81
C LEU A 114 -11.28 -0.70 -2.41
N ALA A 115 -10.62 -1.62 -1.70
CA ALA A 115 -10.01 -1.35 -0.40
C ALA A 115 -8.88 -0.30 -0.50
N TYR A 116 -8.14 -0.25 -1.63
CA TYR A 116 -7.14 0.79 -1.89
C TYR A 116 -7.71 2.08 -2.47
N PHE A 117 -8.86 2.04 -3.11
CA PHE A 117 -9.54 3.23 -3.65
C PHE A 117 -10.36 3.98 -2.59
N MET A 118 -11.06 3.27 -1.70
CA MET A 118 -11.94 3.85 -0.68
C MET A 118 -11.26 4.84 0.29
N PRO A 119 -9.96 4.75 0.61
CA PRO A 119 -9.24 5.77 1.38
C PRO A 119 -9.37 7.19 0.84
N VAL A 120 -9.54 7.37 -0.47
CA VAL A 120 -9.77 8.69 -1.07
C VAL A 120 -11.09 9.29 -0.57
N LEU A 121 -12.14 8.48 -0.52
CA LEU A 121 -13.45 8.90 -0.03
C LEU A 121 -13.47 9.05 1.50
N GLY A 122 -12.82 8.13 2.22
CA GLY A 122 -12.74 8.16 3.68
C GLY A 122 -12.00 9.39 4.21
N GLY A 123 -10.91 9.79 3.55
CA GLY A 123 -10.21 11.05 3.86
C GLY A 123 -11.11 12.26 3.64
N LEU A 124 -11.84 12.30 2.51
CA LEU A 124 -12.78 13.40 2.21
C LEU A 124 -13.90 13.52 3.24
N ILE A 125 -14.45 12.38 3.69
CA ILE A 125 -15.49 12.34 4.75
C ILE A 125 -14.93 12.84 6.08
N ALA A 126 -13.71 12.44 6.43
CA ALA A 126 -13.06 12.91 7.64
C ALA A 126 -12.81 14.42 7.62
N ASP A 127 -12.28 14.93 6.50
CA ASP A 127 -11.93 16.34 6.39
C ASP A 127 -13.15 17.27 6.38
N ARG A 128 -14.29 16.81 5.85
CA ARG A 128 -15.48 17.66 5.66
C ARG A 128 -16.57 17.48 6.69
N LEU A 129 -16.73 16.25 7.23
CA LEU A 129 -17.94 15.89 7.98
C LEU A 129 -17.68 15.43 9.43
N LEU A 130 -16.76 14.47 9.61
CA LEU A 130 -16.68 13.70 10.86
C LEU A 130 -15.47 14.03 11.73
N GLY A 131 -14.38 14.52 11.14
CA GLY A 131 -13.08 14.58 11.78
C GLY A 131 -12.33 13.22 11.73
N GLN A 132 -11.01 13.28 11.90
CA GLN A 132 -10.15 12.09 11.72
C GLN A 132 -10.40 11.01 12.77
N ARG A 133 -10.57 11.39 14.06
CA ARG A 133 -10.75 10.44 15.16
C ARG A 133 -12.03 9.62 15.03
N ARG A 134 -13.15 10.29 14.77
CA ARG A 134 -14.46 9.62 14.60
C ARG A 134 -14.44 8.70 13.39
N THR A 135 -13.84 9.15 12.30
CA THR A 135 -13.75 8.35 11.07
C THR A 135 -12.88 7.10 11.26
N VAL A 136 -11.78 7.18 12.03
CA VAL A 136 -10.97 5.99 12.41
C VAL A 136 -11.78 5.01 13.24
N ILE A 137 -12.55 5.50 14.24
CA ILE A 137 -13.38 4.63 15.09
C ILE A 137 -14.46 3.92 14.25
N ILE A 138 -15.17 4.67 13.41
CA ILE A 138 -16.20 4.11 12.51
C ILE A 138 -15.58 3.06 11.60
N GLY A 139 -14.42 3.37 11.00
CA GLY A 139 -13.68 2.43 10.14
C GLY A 139 -13.31 1.15 10.89
N GLY A 140 -12.76 1.27 12.10
CA GLY A 140 -12.40 0.14 12.95
C GLY A 140 -13.61 -0.73 13.36
N VAL A 141 -14.74 -0.10 13.66
CA VAL A 141 -16.00 -0.82 13.96
C VAL A 141 -16.51 -1.57 12.73
N LEU A 142 -16.53 -0.92 11.56
CA LEU A 142 -16.96 -1.57 10.32
C LEU A 142 -16.06 -2.76 9.97
N MET A 143 -14.73 -2.63 10.13
CA MET A 143 -13.81 -3.73 9.90
C MET A 143 -14.05 -4.88 10.90
N ALA A 144 -14.23 -4.58 12.19
CA ALA A 144 -14.52 -5.61 13.20
C ALA A 144 -15.82 -6.36 12.86
N ILE A 145 -16.89 -5.63 12.51
CA ILE A 145 -18.15 -6.23 12.05
C ILE A 145 -17.91 -7.11 10.82
N GLY A 146 -17.18 -6.61 9.80
CA GLY A 146 -16.86 -7.36 8.60
C GLY A 146 -16.14 -8.67 8.90
N HIS A 147 -15.12 -8.67 9.76
CA HIS A 147 -14.41 -9.90 10.14
C HIS A 147 -15.28 -10.92 10.88
N PHE A 148 -16.17 -10.47 11.78
CA PHE A 148 -17.10 -11.38 12.43
C PHE A 148 -18.21 -11.87 11.52
N MET A 149 -18.64 -11.09 10.52
CA MET A 149 -19.54 -11.55 9.48
C MET A 149 -18.92 -12.66 8.63
N MET A 150 -17.58 -12.73 8.48
CA MET A 150 -16.89 -13.85 7.81
C MET A 150 -17.09 -15.21 8.53
N ALA A 151 -17.58 -15.23 9.77
CA ALA A 151 -17.96 -16.45 10.44
C ALA A 151 -19.26 -17.07 9.88
N PHE A 152 -20.00 -16.34 9.04
CA PHE A 152 -21.26 -16.78 8.47
C PHE A 152 -21.17 -16.72 6.93
N GLU A 153 -21.25 -17.86 6.28
CA GLU A 153 -21.17 -17.98 4.81
C GLU A 153 -22.17 -17.07 4.10
N THR A 154 -23.39 -17.02 4.64
CA THR A 154 -24.48 -16.18 4.10
C THR A 154 -24.15 -14.70 4.02
N LEU A 155 -23.27 -14.21 4.90
CA LEU A 155 -22.92 -12.78 5.01
C LEU A 155 -21.60 -12.42 4.31
N PHE A 156 -20.97 -13.35 3.59
CA PHE A 156 -19.64 -13.18 2.99
C PHE A 156 -19.48 -11.88 2.17
N LEU A 157 -20.40 -11.61 1.23
CA LEU A 157 -20.34 -10.39 0.40
C LEU A 157 -20.54 -9.11 1.22
N GLY A 158 -21.43 -9.17 2.20
CA GLY A 158 -21.63 -8.09 3.18
C GLY A 158 -20.39 -7.85 4.02
N ALA A 159 -19.69 -8.92 4.42
CA ALA A 159 -18.43 -8.85 5.14
C ALA A 159 -17.35 -8.11 4.31
N LEU A 160 -17.17 -8.49 3.05
CA LEU A 160 -16.24 -7.79 2.15
C LEU A 160 -16.58 -6.31 2.00
N LEU A 161 -17.87 -5.97 1.86
CA LEU A 161 -18.30 -4.57 1.80
C LEU A 161 -17.97 -3.79 3.08
N MET A 162 -18.24 -4.37 4.25
CA MET A 162 -17.90 -3.75 5.53
C MET A 162 -16.39 -3.53 5.68
N LEU A 163 -15.57 -4.48 5.24
CA LEU A 163 -14.12 -4.37 5.22
C LEU A 163 -13.65 -3.25 4.28
N ILE A 164 -14.15 -3.17 3.06
CA ILE A 164 -13.83 -2.12 2.09
C ILE A 164 -14.13 -0.73 2.65
N LEU A 165 -15.34 -0.54 3.18
CA LEU A 165 -15.77 0.74 3.78
C LEU A 165 -14.94 1.09 5.02
N GLY A 166 -14.68 0.08 5.85
CA GLY A 166 -13.90 0.23 7.07
C GLY A 166 -12.44 0.64 6.80
N ILE A 167 -11.76 -0.05 5.89
CA ILE A 167 -10.39 0.28 5.47
C ILE A 167 -10.36 1.69 4.88
N GLY A 168 -11.34 2.03 4.04
CA GLY A 168 -11.48 3.36 3.47
C GLY A 168 -11.55 4.46 4.51
N ALA A 169 -12.36 4.27 5.55
CA ALA A 169 -12.49 5.23 6.64
C ALA A 169 -11.27 5.26 7.56
N PHE A 170 -10.61 4.14 7.81
CA PHE A 170 -9.54 4.01 8.79
C PHE A 170 -8.18 4.50 8.26
N LYS A 171 -7.71 3.90 7.17
CA LYS A 171 -6.32 3.99 6.67
C LYS A 171 -5.80 5.42 6.43
N PRO A 172 -6.53 6.32 5.72
CA PRO A 172 -6.01 7.66 5.44
C PRO A 172 -5.94 8.51 6.71
N ASN A 173 -6.87 8.32 7.63
CA ASN A 173 -7.05 9.16 8.80
C ASN A 173 -6.04 8.84 9.91
N ILE A 174 -5.73 7.56 10.15
CA ILE A 174 -4.71 7.19 11.13
C ILE A 174 -3.32 7.66 10.68
N SER A 175 -2.99 7.53 9.40
CA SER A 175 -1.72 8.00 8.83
C SER A 175 -1.58 9.53 8.95
N THR A 176 -2.65 10.29 8.73
CA THR A 176 -2.64 11.75 8.89
C THR A 176 -2.41 12.15 10.34
N GLN A 177 -2.96 11.40 11.31
CA GLN A 177 -2.75 11.68 12.74
C GLN A 177 -1.29 11.54 13.17
N VAL A 178 -0.51 10.63 12.55
CA VAL A 178 0.94 10.54 12.81
C VAL A 178 1.62 11.87 12.55
N GLY A 179 1.35 12.48 11.39
CA GLY A 179 1.88 13.79 11.05
C GLY A 179 1.42 14.92 11.97
N SER A 180 0.19 14.81 12.48
CA SER A 180 -0.42 15.83 13.35
C SER A 180 0.12 15.83 14.80
N LEU A 181 0.88 14.80 15.19
CA LEU A 181 1.58 14.75 16.48
C LEU A 181 2.78 15.70 16.56
N TYR A 182 3.27 16.19 15.43
CA TYR A 182 4.49 16.99 15.34
C TYR A 182 4.20 18.37 14.78
N PRO A 183 4.78 19.42 15.36
CA PRO A 183 4.69 20.77 14.79
C PRO A 183 5.38 20.82 13.42
N PRO A 184 5.00 21.79 12.55
CA PRO A 184 5.67 22.00 11.28
C PRO A 184 7.18 22.23 11.47
N GLY A 185 8.01 21.49 10.72
CA GLY A 185 9.49 21.60 10.78
C GLY A 185 10.15 20.74 11.88
N ASP A 186 9.43 19.90 12.58
CA ASP A 186 10.03 18.94 13.54
C ASP A 186 10.64 17.75 12.79
N ASP A 187 11.97 17.59 12.86
CA ASP A 187 12.73 16.52 12.18
C ASP A 187 12.36 15.10 12.68
N ARG A 188 11.71 15.00 13.85
CA ARG A 188 11.22 13.71 14.38
C ARG A 188 10.05 13.14 13.58
N ARG A 189 9.36 13.99 12.81
CA ARG A 189 8.20 13.58 12.02
C ARG A 189 8.52 12.47 11.02
N ASP A 190 9.63 12.57 10.29
CA ASP A 190 10.04 11.56 9.30
C ASP A 190 10.39 10.22 9.96
N ARG A 191 11.06 10.29 11.13
CA ARG A 191 11.33 9.09 11.95
C ARG A 191 10.05 8.46 12.47
N ALA A 192 9.05 9.27 12.84
CA ALA A 192 7.75 8.76 13.29
C ALA A 192 7.03 7.98 12.20
N TYR A 193 7.04 8.44 10.96
CA TYR A 193 6.51 7.68 9.83
C TYR A 193 7.27 6.37 9.59
N SER A 194 8.59 6.36 9.79
CA SER A 194 9.38 5.13 9.70
C SER A 194 9.01 4.11 10.78
N ILE A 195 8.78 4.58 12.03
CA ILE A 195 8.29 3.74 13.11
C ILE A 195 6.88 3.22 12.80
N PHE A 196 5.99 4.08 12.32
CA PHE A 196 4.64 3.70 11.94
C PHE A 196 4.64 2.63 10.82
N TYR A 197 5.51 2.78 9.82
CA TYR A 197 5.69 1.80 8.74
C TYR A 197 6.22 0.45 9.26
N LEU A 198 7.09 0.46 10.28
CA LEU A 198 7.51 -0.76 10.96
C LEU A 198 6.29 -1.51 11.54
N GLY A 199 5.35 -0.80 12.16
CA GLY A 199 4.10 -1.38 12.68
C GLY A 199 3.26 -2.05 11.60
N ILE A 200 3.14 -1.43 10.42
CA ILE A 200 2.45 -2.01 9.26
C ILE A 200 3.04 -3.40 8.95
N ASN A 201 4.35 -3.49 8.84
CA ASN A 201 5.03 -4.73 8.43
C ASN A 201 5.04 -5.80 9.54
N ILE A 202 5.05 -5.41 10.82
CA ILE A 202 4.88 -6.36 11.94
C ILE A 202 3.49 -7.01 11.86
N GLY A 203 2.44 -6.22 11.68
CA GLY A 203 1.08 -6.74 11.51
C GLY A 203 0.96 -7.67 10.30
N ALA A 204 1.51 -7.25 9.15
CA ALA A 204 1.53 -8.01 7.91
C ALA A 204 2.30 -9.35 8.03
N PHE A 205 3.41 -9.36 8.79
CA PHE A 205 4.21 -10.55 9.05
C PHE A 205 3.48 -11.57 9.92
N LEU A 206 2.89 -11.11 11.02
CA LEU A 206 2.24 -12.00 12.00
C LEU A 206 0.91 -12.55 11.49
N ALA A 207 0.19 -11.80 10.67
CA ALA A 207 -1.16 -12.11 10.22
C ALA A 207 -1.28 -13.48 9.52
N PRO A 208 -0.55 -13.77 8.42
CA PRO A 208 -0.67 -15.05 7.73
C PRO A 208 -0.16 -16.22 8.59
N LEU A 209 0.77 -15.97 9.51
CA LEU A 209 1.27 -16.99 10.44
C LEU A 209 0.18 -17.40 11.43
N VAL A 210 -0.47 -16.45 12.08
CA VAL A 210 -1.48 -16.72 13.11
C VAL A 210 -2.81 -17.12 12.48
N CYS A 211 -3.37 -16.30 11.60
CA CYS A 211 -4.68 -16.55 11.00
C CYS A 211 -4.66 -17.81 10.13
N GLY A 212 -3.57 -18.03 9.37
CA GLY A 212 -3.42 -19.23 8.55
C GLY A 212 -3.30 -20.51 9.38
N THR A 213 -2.53 -20.49 10.45
CA THR A 213 -2.41 -21.63 11.36
C THR A 213 -3.75 -21.99 12.01
N LEU A 214 -4.48 -20.98 12.50
CA LEU A 214 -5.80 -21.18 13.08
C LEU A 214 -6.82 -21.67 12.05
N ALA A 215 -6.74 -21.21 10.81
CA ALA A 215 -7.60 -21.69 9.73
C ALA A 215 -7.34 -23.17 9.42
N VAL A 216 -6.09 -23.62 9.42
CA VAL A 216 -5.73 -25.03 9.19
C VAL A 216 -6.12 -25.92 10.37
N GLN A 217 -5.92 -25.47 11.61
CA GLN A 217 -6.14 -26.28 12.81
C GLN A 217 -7.61 -26.32 13.25
N TYR A 218 -8.32 -25.21 13.14
CA TYR A 218 -9.67 -25.02 13.71
C TYR A 218 -10.72 -24.61 12.67
N GLY A 219 -10.33 -24.58 11.38
CA GLY A 219 -11.21 -24.18 10.27
C GLY A 219 -11.17 -22.69 9.93
N TRP A 220 -11.65 -22.36 8.75
CA TRP A 220 -11.58 -21.01 8.13
C TRP A 220 -12.11 -19.91 9.05
N HIS A 221 -13.23 -20.16 9.74
CA HIS A 221 -13.88 -19.18 10.61
C HIS A 221 -13.01 -18.81 11.83
N ALA A 222 -12.18 -19.73 12.33
CA ALA A 222 -11.23 -19.44 13.39
C ALA A 222 -10.13 -18.46 12.92
N GLY A 223 -9.63 -18.63 11.68
CA GLY A 223 -8.68 -17.72 11.06
C GLY A 223 -9.24 -16.31 10.90
N PHE A 224 -10.46 -16.17 10.35
CA PHE A 224 -11.14 -14.89 10.22
C PHE A 224 -11.50 -14.28 11.58
N GLY A 225 -11.89 -15.11 12.55
CA GLY A 225 -12.17 -14.68 13.93
C GLY A 225 -10.94 -14.07 14.61
N ALA A 226 -9.75 -14.66 14.39
CA ALA A 226 -8.50 -14.10 14.89
C ALA A 226 -8.20 -12.71 14.32
N ALA A 227 -8.45 -12.51 13.01
CA ALA A 227 -8.36 -11.20 12.38
C ALA A 227 -9.33 -10.20 13.02
N GLY A 228 -10.57 -10.64 13.31
CA GLY A 228 -11.59 -9.83 14.01
C GLY A 228 -11.18 -9.44 15.43
N ILE A 229 -10.64 -10.38 16.19
CA ILE A 229 -10.10 -10.11 17.54
C ILE A 229 -8.96 -9.10 17.46
N GLY A 230 -8.04 -9.27 16.49
CA GLY A 230 -6.96 -8.31 16.24
C GLY A 230 -7.51 -6.90 16.02
N MET A 231 -8.58 -6.76 15.22
CA MET A 231 -9.21 -5.46 14.97
C MET A 231 -9.82 -4.86 16.26
N LEU A 232 -10.47 -5.67 17.09
CA LEU A 232 -11.01 -5.20 18.38
C LEU A 232 -9.89 -4.74 19.32
N VAL A 233 -8.76 -5.46 19.37
CA VAL A 233 -7.59 -5.04 20.16
C VAL A 233 -7.06 -3.70 19.66
N GLY A 234 -6.87 -3.55 18.36
CA GLY A 234 -6.44 -2.28 17.74
C GLY A 234 -7.40 -1.13 18.06
N LEU A 235 -8.70 -1.36 17.92
CA LEU A 235 -9.74 -0.39 18.24
C LEU A 235 -9.75 -0.03 19.73
N GLY A 236 -9.59 -1.01 20.63
CA GLY A 236 -9.47 -0.82 22.06
C GLY A 236 -8.28 0.05 22.46
N ILE A 237 -7.11 -0.20 21.85
CA ILE A 237 -5.90 0.62 22.03
C ILE A 237 -6.15 2.05 21.54
N TYR A 238 -6.77 2.21 20.37
CA TYR A 238 -7.05 3.53 19.81
C TYR A 238 -8.00 4.35 20.69
N VAL A 239 -9.12 3.74 21.12
CA VAL A 239 -10.12 4.40 21.97
C VAL A 239 -9.54 4.72 23.34
N GLY A 240 -8.79 3.80 23.95
CA GLY A 240 -8.12 4.02 25.23
C GLY A 240 -7.03 5.09 25.17
N GLY A 241 -6.34 5.19 24.02
CA GLY A 241 -5.25 6.13 23.80
C GLY A 241 -5.66 7.53 23.34
N GLN A 242 -6.93 7.81 23.10
CA GLN A 242 -7.41 9.06 22.49
C GLN A 242 -6.95 10.35 23.19
N ARG A 243 -6.72 10.29 24.52
CA ARG A 243 -6.24 11.45 25.29
C ARG A 243 -4.83 11.89 24.90
N THR A 244 -4.06 11.02 24.24
CA THR A 244 -2.69 11.30 23.80
C THR A 244 -2.62 11.79 22.34
N LEU A 245 -3.75 11.77 21.63
CA LEU A 245 -3.85 12.18 20.23
C LEU A 245 -4.29 13.64 20.11
N PRO A 246 -3.89 14.37 19.04
CA PRO A 246 -4.33 15.73 18.77
C PRO A 246 -5.87 15.79 18.66
N PRO A 247 -6.53 16.85 19.14
CA PRO A 247 -7.96 17.00 18.99
C PRO A 247 -8.37 17.09 17.51
N ASP A 248 -9.58 16.61 17.18
CA ASP A 248 -10.15 16.82 15.86
C ASP A 248 -10.39 18.31 15.61
N ALA A 249 -9.56 18.91 14.80
CA ALA A 249 -9.85 20.22 14.23
C ALA A 249 -10.53 19.98 12.88
N LEU A 250 -11.86 20.09 12.82
CA LEU A 250 -12.53 20.28 11.53
C LEU A 250 -11.94 21.55 10.91
N PRO A 251 -11.34 21.51 9.73
CA PRO A 251 -10.88 22.73 9.08
C PRO A 251 -12.11 23.63 8.96
N LYS A 252 -12.08 24.81 9.58
CA LYS A 252 -12.98 25.88 9.19
C LYS A 252 -12.86 25.95 7.68
N VAL A 253 -13.97 25.81 6.95
CA VAL A 253 -14.05 25.80 5.50
C VAL A 253 -13.04 26.82 4.96
N ARG A 254 -11.85 26.34 4.66
CA ARG A 254 -10.84 27.16 4.04
C ARG A 254 -11.37 27.27 2.64
N THR A 255 -12.04 28.39 2.37
CA THR A 255 -12.42 28.81 1.04
C THR A 255 -11.16 28.68 0.19
N LEU A 256 -11.04 27.55 -0.49
CA LEU A 256 -10.06 27.33 -1.55
C LEU A 256 -10.49 28.16 -2.77
N ALA A 257 -10.59 29.46 -2.58
CA ALA A 257 -10.32 30.41 -3.61
C ALA A 257 -8.79 30.48 -3.81
N ALA A 258 -8.15 29.30 -3.95
CA ALA A 258 -6.88 29.25 -4.64
C ALA A 258 -7.17 29.75 -6.04
N GLU A 259 -6.62 30.92 -6.39
CA GLU A 259 -6.70 31.48 -7.72
C GLU A 259 -6.56 30.34 -8.74
N LYS A 260 -7.59 30.16 -9.57
CA LYS A 260 -7.61 29.16 -10.65
C LYS A 260 -6.65 29.59 -11.77
N LYS A 261 -5.37 29.80 -11.44
CA LYS A 261 -4.37 30.00 -12.49
C LYS A 261 -4.28 28.71 -13.31
N PRO A 262 -4.41 28.75 -14.63
CA PRO A 262 -4.23 27.56 -15.47
C PRO A 262 -2.81 27.00 -15.27
N LEU A 263 -2.68 25.68 -15.40
CA LEU A 263 -1.38 25.00 -15.30
C LEU A 263 -0.44 25.56 -16.38
N GLY A 264 0.77 25.96 -15.98
CA GLY A 264 1.82 26.35 -16.92
C GLY A 264 2.26 25.16 -17.79
N PRO A 265 2.95 25.40 -18.94
CA PRO A 265 3.37 24.33 -19.83
C PRO A 265 4.22 23.26 -19.14
N GLY A 266 5.16 23.64 -18.28
CA GLY A 266 5.99 22.71 -17.49
C GLY A 266 5.18 21.88 -16.49
N GLU A 267 4.21 22.52 -15.81
CA GLU A 267 3.32 21.82 -14.86
C GLU A 267 2.40 20.82 -15.57
N ARG A 268 1.83 21.19 -16.72
CA ARG A 268 1.00 20.29 -17.54
C ARG A 268 1.78 19.05 -17.94
N ARG A 269 3.04 19.22 -18.33
CA ARG A 269 3.92 18.13 -18.70
C ARG A 269 4.25 17.22 -17.52
N ALA A 270 4.56 17.79 -16.36
CA ALA A 270 4.80 17.01 -15.14
C ALA A 270 3.56 16.17 -14.77
N VAL A 271 2.37 16.77 -14.81
CA VAL A 271 1.10 16.08 -14.54
C VAL A 271 0.85 14.98 -15.57
N PHE A 272 1.07 15.24 -16.86
CA PHE A 272 0.92 14.22 -17.90
C PHE A 272 1.88 13.05 -17.69
N THR A 273 3.16 13.32 -17.39
CA THR A 273 4.15 12.28 -17.08
C THR A 273 3.71 11.43 -15.89
N LEU A 274 3.21 12.07 -14.82
CA LEU A 274 2.71 11.35 -13.65
C LEU A 274 1.50 10.47 -13.99
N ILE A 275 0.56 10.96 -14.80
CA ILE A 275 -0.60 10.17 -15.25
C ILE A 275 -0.14 8.96 -16.06
N VAL A 276 0.80 9.13 -16.99
CA VAL A 276 1.36 8.02 -17.78
C VAL A 276 2.05 7.01 -16.87
N VAL A 277 2.88 7.45 -15.93
CA VAL A 277 3.55 6.57 -14.98
C VAL A 277 2.53 5.81 -14.13
N CYS A 278 1.49 6.47 -13.60
CA CYS A 278 0.42 5.82 -12.83
C CYS A 278 -0.32 4.75 -13.68
N ALA A 279 -0.60 5.05 -14.96
CA ALA A 279 -1.22 4.06 -15.86
C ALA A 279 -0.32 2.85 -16.11
N LEU A 280 0.99 3.05 -16.25
CA LEU A 280 1.94 1.95 -16.47
C LEU A 280 2.20 1.11 -15.20
N VAL A 281 2.12 1.73 -14.02
CA VAL A 281 2.26 1.04 -12.72
C VAL A 281 1.12 0.04 -12.48
N THR A 282 -0.02 0.18 -13.15
CA THR A 282 -1.09 -0.82 -13.17
C THR A 282 -0.58 -2.22 -13.54
N MET A 283 0.36 -2.32 -14.49
CA MET A 283 0.96 -3.61 -14.89
C MET A 283 1.82 -4.24 -13.79
N PHE A 284 2.49 -3.40 -12.98
CA PHE A 284 3.21 -3.88 -11.80
C PHE A 284 2.25 -4.49 -10.78
N TRP A 285 1.20 -3.76 -10.39
CA TRP A 285 0.24 -4.23 -9.39
C TRP A 285 -0.49 -5.48 -9.89
N ALA A 286 -0.88 -5.53 -11.17
CA ALA A 286 -1.51 -6.72 -11.77
C ALA A 286 -0.67 -7.99 -11.63
N ALA A 287 0.66 -7.87 -11.74
CA ALA A 287 1.58 -8.99 -11.58
C ALA A 287 1.95 -9.26 -10.11
N TYR A 288 2.08 -8.20 -9.31
CA TYR A 288 2.48 -8.27 -7.91
C TYR A 288 1.38 -8.87 -7.03
N ASP A 289 0.12 -8.49 -7.25
CA ASP A 289 -1.01 -8.93 -6.44
C ASP A 289 -1.45 -10.38 -6.71
N GLN A 290 -0.77 -11.05 -7.66
CA GLN A 290 -0.86 -12.51 -7.76
C GLN A 290 -0.37 -13.22 -6.50
N GLN A 291 0.37 -12.57 -5.62
CA GLN A 291 0.82 -13.14 -4.34
C GLN A 291 -0.37 -13.58 -3.46
N GLY A 292 -1.38 -12.74 -3.31
CA GLY A 292 -2.59 -13.05 -2.53
C GLY A 292 -3.66 -13.80 -3.34
N ASN A 293 -3.48 -13.95 -4.65
CA ASN A 293 -4.44 -14.58 -5.56
C ASN A 293 -3.96 -15.98 -5.99
N THR A 294 -3.19 -16.06 -7.05
CA THR A 294 -2.81 -17.34 -7.66
C THR A 294 -1.58 -17.99 -7.03
N LEU A 295 -0.65 -17.18 -6.47
CA LEU A 295 0.55 -17.75 -5.84
C LEU A 295 0.23 -18.48 -4.53
N VAL A 296 -0.77 -18.04 -3.76
CA VAL A 296 -1.22 -18.78 -2.58
C VAL A 296 -1.88 -20.10 -2.96
N LEU A 297 -2.55 -20.18 -4.11
CA LEU A 297 -3.07 -21.44 -4.67
C LEU A 297 -1.92 -22.34 -5.13
N TRP A 298 -0.87 -21.77 -5.75
CA TRP A 298 0.34 -22.54 -6.06
C TRP A 298 0.98 -23.08 -4.79
N ALA A 299 1.11 -22.28 -3.75
CA ALA A 299 1.68 -22.71 -2.47
C ALA A 299 0.87 -23.87 -1.85
N GLU A 300 -0.46 -23.84 -1.99
CA GLU A 300 -1.34 -24.90 -1.47
C GLU A 300 -1.25 -26.20 -2.27
N ASP A 301 -1.36 -26.11 -3.61
CA ASP A 301 -1.58 -27.27 -4.46
C ASP A 301 -0.28 -27.87 -5.03
N PHE A 302 0.75 -27.04 -5.28
CA PHE A 302 1.92 -27.40 -6.07
C PHE A 302 3.25 -27.29 -5.31
N THR A 303 3.25 -26.89 -4.04
CA THR A 303 4.48 -26.76 -3.25
C THR A 303 4.61 -27.89 -2.23
N ASP A 304 5.79 -28.50 -2.16
CA ASP A 304 6.14 -29.36 -1.05
C ASP A 304 6.32 -28.51 0.21
N ARG A 305 5.36 -28.63 1.13
CA ARG A 305 5.29 -27.89 2.38
C ARG A 305 5.69 -28.72 3.58
N SER A 306 6.18 -29.95 3.33
CA SER A 306 6.61 -30.83 4.39
C SER A 306 7.85 -30.27 5.10
N ILE A 307 7.80 -30.24 6.42
CA ILE A 307 8.93 -29.92 7.29
C ILE A 307 9.18 -31.08 8.24
N ASP A 308 10.43 -31.52 8.26
CA ASP A 308 10.94 -32.46 9.25
C ASP A 308 12.09 -31.80 9.99
N LEU A 309 11.77 -31.09 11.07
CA LEU A 309 12.73 -30.57 12.02
C LEU A 309 12.79 -31.50 13.23
N LEU A 310 13.94 -31.60 13.88
CA LEU A 310 14.16 -32.46 15.05
C LEU A 310 13.08 -32.33 16.14
N VAL A 311 12.41 -31.18 16.23
CA VAL A 311 11.42 -30.83 17.27
C VAL A 311 10.00 -30.80 16.72
N TRP A 312 9.81 -30.66 15.40
CA TRP A 312 8.49 -30.48 14.79
C TRP A 312 8.44 -31.10 13.38
N ARG A 313 7.44 -31.97 13.17
CA ARG A 313 7.14 -32.60 11.87
C ARG A 313 5.73 -32.22 11.46
N GLY A 314 5.55 -31.73 10.24
CA GLY A 314 4.22 -31.36 9.73
C GLY A 314 4.27 -30.66 8.39
N GLU A 315 3.14 -30.13 7.96
CA GLU A 315 3.07 -29.27 6.79
C GLU A 315 2.98 -27.80 7.19
N ILE A 316 3.74 -26.94 6.50
CA ILE A 316 3.63 -25.49 6.64
C ILE A 316 2.30 -25.05 6.01
N PRO A 317 1.45 -24.26 6.71
CA PRO A 317 0.31 -23.61 6.08
C PRO A 317 0.74 -22.77 4.87
N SER A 318 0.05 -22.91 3.74
CA SER A 318 0.40 -22.16 2.50
C SER A 318 0.41 -20.65 2.68
N THR A 319 -0.41 -20.13 3.57
CA THR A 319 -0.47 -18.73 3.94
C THR A 319 0.81 -18.19 4.55
N TRP A 320 1.64 -19.04 5.20
CA TRP A 320 2.89 -18.59 5.81
C TRP A 320 3.88 -18.01 4.81
N PHE A 321 3.81 -18.45 3.54
CA PHE A 321 4.66 -17.88 2.49
C PHE A 321 4.39 -16.39 2.27
N LEU A 322 3.17 -15.91 2.54
CA LEU A 322 2.86 -14.47 2.45
C LEU A 322 3.60 -13.63 3.50
N ALA A 323 4.01 -14.23 4.62
CA ALA A 323 4.84 -13.56 5.63
C ALA A 323 6.27 -13.29 5.14
N LEU A 324 6.72 -13.94 4.06
CA LEU A 324 8.06 -13.72 3.51
C LEU A 324 8.23 -12.30 2.98
N ASN A 325 7.20 -11.72 2.37
CA ASN A 325 7.29 -10.34 1.86
C ASN A 325 7.61 -9.32 2.97
N PRO A 326 6.80 -9.16 4.02
CA PRO A 326 7.13 -8.22 5.10
C PRO A 326 8.44 -8.57 5.84
N LEU A 327 8.78 -9.85 5.97
CA LEU A 327 10.07 -10.25 6.51
C LEU A 327 11.24 -9.74 5.64
N MET A 328 11.13 -9.90 4.33
CA MET A 328 12.15 -9.45 3.38
C MET A 328 12.21 -7.92 3.27
N ILE A 329 11.10 -7.20 3.47
CA ILE A 329 11.11 -5.75 3.61
C ILE A 329 12.03 -5.31 4.75
N PHE A 330 11.96 -5.96 5.92
CA PHE A 330 12.86 -5.65 7.05
C PHE A 330 14.33 -5.89 6.70
N ILE A 331 14.62 -6.96 5.97
CA ILE A 331 16.00 -7.34 5.60
C ILE A 331 16.54 -6.42 4.49
N PHE A 332 15.76 -6.19 3.44
CA PHE A 332 16.25 -5.54 2.22
C PHE A 332 16.20 -4.01 2.29
N THR A 333 15.27 -3.41 3.04
CA THR A 333 15.17 -1.95 3.14
C THR A 333 16.49 -1.29 3.54
N PRO A 334 17.17 -1.70 4.65
CA PRO A 334 18.43 -1.08 5.01
C PRO A 334 19.55 -1.31 3.98
N LEU A 335 19.53 -2.43 3.27
CA LEU A 335 20.50 -2.75 2.24
C LEU A 335 20.32 -1.85 1.01
N ILE A 336 19.07 -1.71 0.54
CA ILE A 336 18.72 -0.88 -0.61
C ILE A 336 18.97 0.60 -0.32
N VAL A 337 18.63 1.09 0.87
CA VAL A 337 18.90 2.49 1.26
C VAL A 337 20.40 2.76 1.27
N ARG A 338 21.23 1.84 1.80
CA ARG A 338 22.70 1.95 1.77
C ARG A 338 23.23 1.94 0.33
N LEU A 339 22.68 1.09 -0.54
CA LEU A 339 23.04 1.02 -1.96
C LEU A 339 22.75 2.36 -2.66
N TRP A 340 21.55 2.91 -2.50
CA TRP A 340 21.19 4.20 -3.10
C TRP A 340 22.06 5.35 -2.57
N ALA A 341 22.32 5.38 -1.25
CA ALA A 341 23.23 6.37 -0.66
C ALA A 341 24.66 6.27 -1.22
N ARG A 342 25.15 5.06 -1.52
CA ARG A 342 26.45 4.85 -2.17
C ARG A 342 26.43 5.33 -3.61
N GLN A 343 25.39 4.95 -4.39
CA GLN A 343 25.21 5.38 -5.77
C GLN A 343 25.09 6.90 -5.87
N GLY A 344 24.35 7.55 -4.95
CA GLY A 344 24.23 9.01 -4.91
C GLY A 344 25.58 9.71 -4.70
N ARG A 345 26.42 9.18 -3.78
CA ARG A 345 27.78 9.70 -3.59
C ARG A 345 28.70 9.52 -4.81
N GLN A 346 28.44 8.50 -5.63
CA GLN A 346 29.19 8.21 -6.84
C GLN A 346 28.62 8.88 -8.09
N GLY A 347 27.50 9.58 -7.99
CA GLY A 347 26.80 10.18 -9.14
C GLY A 347 26.20 9.15 -10.12
N THR A 348 26.04 7.88 -9.68
CA THR A 348 25.53 6.76 -10.51
C THR A 348 24.11 6.35 -10.12
N GLU A 349 23.43 7.14 -9.30
CA GLU A 349 22.08 6.85 -8.84
C GLU A 349 21.08 6.93 -10.00
N LEU A 350 20.27 5.89 -10.14
CA LEU A 350 19.21 5.84 -11.16
C LEU A 350 18.13 6.89 -10.87
N SER A 351 17.54 7.43 -11.94
CA SER A 351 16.36 8.29 -11.80
C SER A 351 15.20 7.55 -11.14
N ALA A 352 14.28 8.29 -10.50
CA ALA A 352 13.12 7.68 -9.86
C ALA A 352 12.32 6.78 -10.83
N ILE A 353 12.07 7.25 -12.06
CA ILE A 353 11.34 6.48 -13.09
C ILE A 353 12.13 5.22 -13.49
N SER A 354 13.47 5.31 -13.60
CA SER A 354 14.31 4.15 -13.91
C SER A 354 14.33 3.12 -12.77
N LYS A 355 14.29 3.55 -11.50
CA LYS A 355 14.12 2.66 -10.34
C LYS A 355 12.78 1.93 -10.40
N MET A 356 11.70 2.62 -10.77
CA MET A 356 10.38 2.01 -10.93
C MET A 356 10.35 0.99 -12.07
N ALA A 357 11.01 1.27 -13.20
CA ALA A 357 11.17 0.30 -14.30
C ALA A 357 11.92 -0.95 -13.83
N PHE A 358 13.01 -0.77 -13.07
CA PHE A 358 13.75 -1.88 -12.45
C PHE A 358 12.86 -2.67 -11.49
N GLY A 359 12.00 -2.00 -10.72
CA GLY A 359 11.01 -2.66 -9.85
C GLY A 359 10.07 -3.59 -10.62
N CYS A 360 9.52 -3.15 -11.76
CA CYS A 360 8.70 -3.99 -12.63
C CYS A 360 9.51 -5.17 -13.22
N LEU A 361 10.77 -4.94 -13.58
CA LEU A 361 11.65 -6.01 -14.08
C LEU A 361 11.89 -7.09 -13.04
N CYS A 362 12.08 -6.71 -11.77
CA CYS A 362 12.20 -7.66 -10.67
C CYS A 362 10.95 -8.54 -10.54
N VAL A 363 9.74 -7.96 -10.63
CA VAL A 363 8.50 -8.76 -10.58
C VAL A 363 8.38 -9.68 -11.80
N ALA A 364 8.80 -9.25 -12.97
CA ALA A 364 8.90 -10.13 -14.14
C ALA A 364 9.85 -11.31 -13.88
N CYS A 365 11.06 -11.06 -13.36
CA CYS A 365 12.03 -12.09 -13.00
C CYS A 365 11.49 -13.04 -11.92
N ALA A 366 10.77 -12.52 -10.91
CA ALA A 366 10.15 -13.35 -9.88
C ALA A 366 9.15 -14.34 -10.49
N ASN A 367 8.32 -13.89 -11.43
CA ASN A 367 7.39 -14.78 -12.15
C ASN A 367 8.10 -15.75 -13.09
N LEU A 368 9.24 -15.39 -13.69
CA LEU A 368 10.07 -16.36 -14.43
C LEU A 368 10.65 -17.45 -13.52
N VAL A 369 11.01 -17.12 -12.28
CA VAL A 369 11.41 -18.13 -11.26
C VAL A 369 10.27 -19.12 -11.01
N MET A 370 9.02 -18.64 -10.90
CA MET A 370 7.87 -19.54 -10.75
C MET A 370 7.54 -20.34 -12.01
N ALA A 371 7.73 -19.75 -13.19
CA ALA A 371 7.61 -20.50 -14.45
C ALA A 371 8.63 -21.65 -14.51
N ALA A 372 9.88 -21.40 -14.12
CA ALA A 372 10.91 -22.41 -14.05
C ALA A 372 10.57 -23.49 -12.98
N ALA A 373 10.05 -23.10 -11.80
CA ALA A 373 9.55 -24.01 -10.80
C ALA A 373 8.48 -24.94 -11.37
N ALA A 374 7.50 -24.36 -12.08
CA ALA A 374 6.40 -25.11 -12.67
C ALA A 374 6.84 -26.04 -13.81
N TRP A 375 7.90 -25.68 -14.51
CA TRP A 375 8.45 -26.48 -15.61
C TRP A 375 9.31 -27.64 -15.14
N THR A 376 10.07 -27.43 -14.06
CA THR A 376 11.05 -28.41 -13.58
C THR A 376 10.49 -29.39 -12.55
N ALA A 377 9.34 -29.07 -11.92
CA ALA A 377 8.76 -29.92 -10.90
C ALA A 377 8.13 -31.19 -11.51
N ALA A 378 8.72 -32.34 -11.20
CA ALA A 378 8.13 -33.66 -11.52
C ALA A 378 6.98 -34.07 -10.57
N GLY A 379 6.50 -33.15 -9.76
CA GLY A 379 5.48 -33.31 -8.74
C GLY A 379 5.29 -31.99 -7.99
N LYS A 380 5.35 -32.00 -6.65
CA LYS A 380 5.36 -30.76 -5.86
C LYS A 380 6.73 -30.08 -5.94
N ALA A 381 6.73 -28.77 -6.19
CA ALA A 381 7.95 -27.96 -6.24
C ALA A 381 8.49 -27.69 -4.83
N SER A 382 9.80 -27.52 -4.69
CA SER A 382 10.40 -27.10 -3.42
C SER A 382 9.90 -25.72 -2.97
N ALA A 383 9.68 -25.54 -1.68
CA ALA A 383 9.32 -24.25 -1.07
C ALA A 383 10.38 -23.15 -1.31
N LEU A 384 11.62 -23.52 -1.63
CA LEU A 384 12.68 -22.55 -1.96
C LEU A 384 12.38 -21.70 -3.18
N TRP A 385 11.59 -22.20 -4.13
CA TRP A 385 11.14 -21.40 -5.27
C TRP A 385 10.28 -20.20 -4.85
N LEU A 386 9.38 -20.41 -3.89
CA LEU A 386 8.58 -19.33 -3.30
C LEU A 386 9.46 -18.34 -2.54
N VAL A 387 10.46 -18.81 -1.78
CA VAL A 387 11.43 -17.92 -1.12
C VAL A 387 12.16 -17.06 -2.14
N GLY A 388 12.63 -17.65 -3.24
CA GLY A 388 13.26 -16.92 -4.35
C GLY A 388 12.33 -15.89 -4.99
N TYR A 389 11.08 -16.29 -5.26
CA TYR A 389 10.04 -15.39 -5.77
C TYR A 389 9.87 -14.17 -4.87
N PHE A 390 9.59 -14.40 -3.57
CA PHE A 390 9.33 -13.31 -2.62
C PHE A 390 10.56 -12.40 -2.45
N ALA A 391 11.78 -12.97 -2.48
CA ALA A 391 13.00 -12.18 -2.40
C ALA A 391 13.10 -11.19 -3.58
N ILE A 392 12.91 -11.66 -4.79
CA ILE A 392 13.03 -10.82 -6.00
C ILE A 392 11.85 -9.84 -6.10
N ALA A 393 10.63 -10.31 -5.82
CA ALA A 393 9.42 -9.47 -5.87
C ALA A 393 9.48 -8.33 -4.85
N THR A 394 9.97 -8.59 -3.62
CA THR A 394 10.12 -7.56 -2.58
C THR A 394 11.17 -6.52 -2.95
N ILE A 395 12.29 -6.92 -3.59
CA ILE A 395 13.25 -5.95 -4.13
C ILE A 395 12.55 -5.05 -5.16
N GLY A 396 11.71 -5.63 -6.01
CA GLY A 396 10.90 -4.90 -6.99
C GLY A 396 9.97 -3.89 -6.34
N GLU A 397 9.23 -4.30 -5.32
CA GLU A 397 8.31 -3.45 -4.57
C GLU A 397 9.03 -2.25 -3.93
N LEU A 398 10.17 -2.48 -3.27
CA LEU A 398 10.96 -1.42 -2.65
C LEU A 398 11.50 -0.40 -3.66
N HIS A 399 11.69 -0.78 -4.93
CA HIS A 399 12.09 0.12 -5.99
C HIS A 399 10.91 0.85 -6.66
N LEU A 400 9.67 0.40 -6.48
CA LEU A 400 8.52 1.01 -7.12
C LEU A 400 7.64 1.80 -6.15
N ALA A 401 7.11 1.19 -5.10
CA ALA A 401 6.07 1.78 -4.27
C ALA A 401 6.54 3.06 -3.53
N PRO A 402 7.62 3.06 -2.74
CA PRO A 402 8.10 4.25 -2.06
C PRO A 402 8.68 5.29 -3.02
N VAL A 403 9.32 4.84 -4.11
CA VAL A 403 9.93 5.73 -5.12
C VAL A 403 8.87 6.46 -5.91
N GLY A 404 7.78 5.78 -6.29
CA GLY A 404 6.66 6.41 -6.99
C GLY A 404 5.94 7.45 -6.14
N LEU A 405 5.71 7.16 -4.87
CA LEU A 405 5.13 8.13 -3.94
C LEU A 405 6.01 9.40 -3.80
N ALA A 406 7.33 9.21 -3.69
CA ALA A 406 8.30 10.30 -3.67
C ALA A 406 8.33 11.07 -5.01
N LEU A 407 8.20 10.38 -6.15
CA LEU A 407 8.13 11.01 -7.47
C LEU A 407 6.91 11.94 -7.57
N VAL A 408 5.73 11.45 -7.18
CA VAL A 408 4.50 12.28 -7.16
C VAL A 408 4.68 13.50 -6.29
N SER A 409 5.23 13.34 -5.07
CA SER A 409 5.43 14.47 -4.15
C SER A 409 6.39 15.55 -4.68
N LYS A 410 7.37 15.16 -5.49
CA LYS A 410 8.37 16.07 -6.08
C LYS A 410 7.90 16.75 -7.36
N MET A 411 7.14 16.03 -8.21
CA MET A 411 6.77 16.52 -9.54
C MET A 411 5.40 17.22 -9.57
N ALA A 412 4.49 16.85 -8.67
CA ALA A 412 3.15 17.44 -8.67
C ALA A 412 3.18 18.91 -8.26
N PRO A 413 2.51 19.81 -9.00
CA PRO A 413 2.33 21.21 -8.58
C PRO A 413 1.68 21.29 -7.20
N ALA A 414 2.17 22.17 -6.31
CA ALA A 414 1.72 22.26 -4.91
C ALA A 414 0.19 22.39 -4.76
N ARG A 415 -0.46 23.12 -5.69
CA ARG A 415 -1.93 23.34 -5.69
C ARG A 415 -2.77 22.08 -5.96
N ILE A 416 -2.20 21.05 -6.62
CA ILE A 416 -2.89 19.79 -6.97
C ILE A 416 -2.18 18.57 -6.37
N LEU A 417 -1.21 18.77 -5.47
CA LEU A 417 -0.42 17.68 -4.88
C LEU A 417 -1.31 16.64 -4.23
N SER A 418 -2.27 17.04 -3.40
CA SER A 418 -3.19 16.09 -2.74
C SER A 418 -4.02 15.28 -3.74
N MET A 419 -4.46 15.92 -4.84
CA MET A 419 -5.19 15.22 -5.91
C MET A 419 -4.29 14.22 -6.61
N MET A 420 -3.04 14.56 -6.91
CA MET A 420 -2.09 13.65 -7.56
C MET A 420 -1.67 12.49 -6.64
N MET A 421 -1.56 12.73 -5.33
CA MET A 421 -1.35 11.66 -4.35
C MET A 421 -2.56 10.70 -4.29
N GLY A 422 -3.77 11.25 -4.29
CA GLY A 422 -5.00 10.46 -4.40
C GLY A 422 -5.04 9.64 -5.69
N PHE A 423 -4.61 10.22 -6.82
CA PHE A 423 -4.53 9.54 -8.10
C PHE A 423 -3.49 8.40 -8.10
N TRP A 424 -2.34 8.59 -7.43
CA TRP A 424 -1.35 7.54 -7.23
C TRP A 424 -1.94 6.31 -6.52
N PHE A 425 -2.66 6.51 -5.42
CA PHE A 425 -3.32 5.41 -4.72
C PHE A 425 -4.48 4.82 -5.52
N ALA A 426 -5.24 5.65 -6.24
CA ALA A 426 -6.32 5.17 -7.10
C ALA A 426 -5.81 4.33 -8.28
N ALA A 427 -4.55 4.51 -8.70
CA ALA A 427 -3.94 3.72 -9.79
C ALA A 427 -3.73 2.24 -9.41
N THR A 428 -3.81 1.85 -8.14
CA THR A 428 -3.79 0.43 -7.73
C THR A 428 -5.08 -0.27 -8.10
N LEU A 429 -6.24 0.40 -8.04
CA LEU A 429 -7.55 -0.20 -8.35
C LEU A 429 -7.59 -0.91 -9.73
N PRO A 430 -7.23 -0.28 -10.86
CA PRO A 430 -7.19 -0.98 -12.14
C PRO A 430 -6.15 -2.11 -12.16
N GLY A 431 -5.07 -2.01 -11.39
CA GLY A 431 -4.06 -3.06 -11.23
C GLY A 431 -4.63 -4.29 -10.54
N ASP A 432 -5.34 -4.11 -9.45
CA ASP A 432 -5.97 -5.18 -8.68
C ASP A 432 -7.10 -5.85 -9.47
N ILE A 433 -7.93 -5.07 -10.17
CA ILE A 433 -8.97 -5.62 -11.06
C ILE A 433 -8.32 -6.44 -12.19
N LEU A 434 -7.23 -5.94 -12.78
CA LEU A 434 -6.49 -6.67 -13.79
C LEU A 434 -5.83 -7.93 -13.19
N ALA A 435 -5.33 -7.88 -11.95
CA ALA A 435 -4.82 -9.06 -11.23
C ALA A 435 -5.90 -10.13 -11.09
N GLY A 436 -7.12 -9.73 -10.73
CA GLY A 436 -8.28 -10.62 -10.69
C GLY A 436 -8.59 -11.26 -12.05
N PHE A 437 -8.63 -10.44 -13.12
CA PHE A 437 -8.87 -10.90 -14.47
C PHE A 437 -7.80 -11.88 -14.96
N LEU A 438 -6.54 -11.55 -14.80
CA LEU A 438 -5.42 -12.42 -15.16
C LEU A 438 -5.42 -13.70 -14.32
N GLY A 439 -5.71 -13.59 -13.02
CA GLY A 439 -5.85 -14.73 -12.12
C GLY A 439 -6.95 -15.72 -12.55
N GLY A 440 -7.94 -15.25 -13.31
CA GLY A 440 -8.96 -16.11 -13.91
C GLY A 440 -8.43 -17.15 -14.88
N PHE A 441 -7.28 -16.92 -15.51
CA PHE A 441 -6.65 -17.89 -16.41
C PHE A 441 -5.92 -19.02 -15.66
N TRP A 442 -5.80 -18.92 -14.34
CA TRP A 442 -5.11 -19.92 -13.51
C TRP A 442 -5.62 -21.34 -13.68
N SER A 443 -6.95 -21.54 -13.77
CA SER A 443 -7.55 -22.87 -13.91
C SER A 443 -7.49 -23.43 -15.32
N THR A 444 -7.34 -22.59 -16.33
CA THR A 444 -7.42 -22.98 -17.74
C THR A 444 -6.07 -23.09 -18.43
N MET A 445 -5.04 -22.38 -17.94
CA MET A 445 -3.70 -22.39 -18.49
C MET A 445 -2.78 -23.39 -17.78
N ALA A 446 -1.81 -23.96 -18.50
CA ALA A 446 -0.70 -24.66 -17.88
C ALA A 446 0.08 -23.69 -16.96
N LYS A 447 0.53 -24.16 -15.80
CA LYS A 447 1.14 -23.30 -14.78
C LYS A 447 2.39 -22.55 -15.25
N PRO A 448 3.31 -23.18 -16.04
CA PRO A 448 4.43 -22.44 -16.62
C PRO A 448 3.98 -21.29 -17.52
N ASP A 449 2.99 -21.52 -18.39
CA ASP A 449 2.48 -20.52 -19.33
C ASP A 449 1.78 -19.37 -18.61
N PHE A 450 1.06 -19.67 -17.52
CA PHE A 450 0.46 -18.66 -16.67
C PHE A 450 1.52 -17.72 -16.08
N PHE A 451 2.57 -18.26 -15.47
CA PHE A 451 3.63 -17.45 -14.89
C PHE A 451 4.42 -16.68 -15.96
N LEU A 452 4.63 -17.26 -17.17
CA LEU A 452 5.22 -16.56 -18.32
C LEU A 452 4.34 -15.39 -18.79
N MET A 453 3.03 -15.56 -18.82
CA MET A 453 2.08 -14.49 -19.15
C MET A 453 2.22 -13.32 -18.15
N ILE A 454 2.20 -13.61 -16.84
CA ILE A 454 2.35 -12.59 -15.80
C ILE A 454 3.73 -11.91 -15.89
N ALA A 455 4.80 -12.69 -16.11
CA ALA A 455 6.15 -12.16 -16.32
C ALA A 455 6.20 -11.21 -17.52
N SER A 456 5.56 -11.59 -18.63
CA SER A 456 5.52 -10.77 -19.85
C SER A 456 4.81 -9.43 -19.63
N ILE A 457 3.70 -9.41 -18.89
CA ILE A 457 2.97 -8.18 -18.54
C ILE A 457 3.85 -7.26 -17.70
N ALA A 458 4.52 -7.79 -16.66
CA ALA A 458 5.45 -7.02 -15.85
C ALA A 458 6.65 -6.50 -16.66
N ALA A 459 7.20 -7.32 -17.57
CA ALA A 459 8.29 -6.92 -18.44
C ALA A 459 7.89 -5.82 -19.43
N LEU A 460 6.69 -5.89 -20.01
CA LEU A 460 6.12 -4.82 -20.84
C LEU A 460 5.95 -3.53 -20.04
N GLY A 461 5.44 -3.62 -18.81
CA GLY A 461 5.35 -2.49 -17.88
C GLY A 461 6.73 -1.86 -17.61
N SER A 462 7.74 -2.70 -17.35
CA SER A 462 9.13 -2.25 -17.16
C SER A 462 9.65 -1.51 -18.38
N ALA A 463 9.52 -2.09 -19.57
CA ALA A 463 9.99 -1.49 -20.82
C ALA A 463 9.28 -0.15 -21.11
N ALA A 464 7.96 -0.07 -20.88
CA ALA A 464 7.18 1.13 -21.09
C ALA A 464 7.57 2.24 -20.10
N ILE A 465 7.74 1.92 -18.80
CA ILE A 465 8.20 2.89 -17.78
C ILE A 465 9.63 3.36 -18.12
N TRP A 466 10.50 2.45 -18.55
CA TRP A 466 11.86 2.82 -18.92
C TRP A 466 11.90 3.73 -20.16
N ALA A 467 11.04 3.49 -21.17
CA ALA A 467 10.90 4.38 -22.31
C ALA A 467 10.46 5.80 -21.90
N THR A 468 9.52 5.92 -20.94
CA THR A 468 9.13 7.24 -20.41
C THR A 468 10.29 7.94 -19.69
N SER A 469 11.18 7.20 -19.02
CA SER A 469 12.36 7.78 -18.35
C SER A 469 13.32 8.43 -19.35
N ARG A 470 13.51 7.80 -20.53
CA ARG A 470 14.36 8.34 -21.61
C ARG A 470 13.78 9.61 -22.21
N VAL A 471 12.49 9.63 -22.47
CA VAL A 471 11.79 10.82 -22.99
C VAL A 471 11.86 11.97 -21.97
N ALA A 472 11.66 11.72 -20.70
CA ALA A 472 11.75 12.74 -19.63
C ALA A 472 13.20 13.25 -19.44
N GLY A 473 14.20 12.38 -19.49
CA GLY A 473 15.63 12.74 -19.34
C GLY A 473 16.17 13.58 -20.51
N ASN A 474 15.86 13.20 -21.74
CA ASN A 474 16.27 13.96 -22.95
C ASN A 474 15.68 15.38 -22.95
N GLN A 475 14.60 15.59 -22.28
CA GLN A 475 13.88 16.86 -22.20
C GLN A 475 14.40 17.77 -21.10
N GLN A 476 14.98 17.22 -20.02
CA GLN A 476 15.72 18.04 -19.03
C GLN A 476 17.04 18.55 -19.59
N ALA A 477 17.71 17.74 -20.41
CA ALA A 477 18.94 18.12 -21.11
C ALA A 477 18.73 19.17 -22.24
N ALA A 478 17.51 19.26 -22.76
CA ALA A 478 17.16 20.21 -23.84
C ALA A 478 16.57 21.54 -23.32
N ALA A 479 16.34 21.69 -22.02
CA ALA A 479 15.93 22.97 -21.41
C ALA A 479 17.18 23.82 -21.18
N PRO A 480 17.35 25.02 -21.82
CA PRO A 480 18.49 25.88 -21.56
C PRO A 480 18.47 26.31 -20.09
N ASP A 481 19.66 26.28 -19.45
CA ASP A 481 19.90 26.83 -18.13
C ASP A 481 19.20 28.18 -17.98
N ARG A 482 18.16 28.25 -17.18
CA ARG A 482 17.61 29.52 -16.73
C ARG A 482 18.36 29.88 -15.44
N THR A 483 19.55 30.46 -15.64
CA THR A 483 20.20 31.30 -14.63
C THR A 483 19.35 32.49 -14.26
#